data_131c3483c00c92d712031a691ec46c6f
#
_entry.id   131c3483c00c92d712031a691ec46c6f
#
_cell.length_a   1.000
_cell.length_b   1.000
_cell.length_c   1.000
_cell.angle_alpha   90.00
_cell.angle_beta   90.00
_cell.angle_gamma   90.00
#
_symmetry.space_group_name_H-M   'P 1'
#
loop_
_entity.id
_entity.type
_entity.pdbx_description
1 polymer ?
#
loop_
_entity_poly.entity_id
_entity_poly.type
_entity_poly.pdbx_seq_one_letter_code
_entity_poly.pdbx_strand_id
1 'polypeptide(L)'
;TPLYSSAASDVYKRQDLDGTLIDSSEGIIKSVLYTLDFYGIEETDTTKLYQFIGPPLSESFEKFYGFSNKKAYDAVQKYRERYNKTGIFECKLYPGVEKCIRTLKEQGYRIGMASSKPEVSCKRILEHFGILPLFDDVVGATFDGTRDKKSEILKEVMRRWSHIPKSEMCLIGDTMFDVNGAKELGIACLAVSFGFGDVKEMKEAGVIGVCDSMEELPGMLKK
;
A
#
# COMPACT_ATOMS: atom_id res chain seq x y z
N THR A 1 3.37 37.17 20.61
CA THR A 1 3.42 35.87 21.33
C THR A 1 2.43 34.92 20.66
N PRO A 2 2.84 33.87 19.95
CA PRO A 2 1.91 32.89 19.48
C PRO A 2 1.55 31.98 20.65
N LEU A 3 0.28 32.01 21.03
CA LEU A 3 -0.32 31.05 21.94
C LEU A 3 -0.58 29.75 21.14
N TYR A 4 0.44 28.92 20.98
CA TYR A 4 0.25 27.52 20.63
C TYR A 4 0.16 26.74 21.94
N SER A 5 -1.08 26.31 22.25
CA SER A 5 -1.35 25.33 23.27
C SER A 5 -0.52 24.08 22.96
N SER A 6 0.32 23.66 23.90
CA SER A 6 1.08 22.43 23.90
C SER A 6 0.17 21.24 24.28
N ALA A 7 -0.96 21.07 23.60
CA ALA A 7 -1.61 19.79 23.56
C ALA A 7 -0.83 18.96 22.52
N ALA A 8 -0.26 17.84 22.93
CA ALA A 8 0.36 16.90 22.02
C ALA A 8 -0.69 16.51 20.97
N SER A 9 -0.62 17.14 19.79
CA SER A 9 -1.48 16.75 18.68
C SER A 9 -0.98 15.40 18.21
N ASP A 10 -1.84 14.40 18.37
CA ASP A 10 -1.60 13.06 17.85
C ASP A 10 -1.43 13.16 16.33
N VAL A 11 -0.19 13.02 15.83
CA VAL A 11 0.07 13.05 14.40
C VAL A 11 -0.05 11.64 13.84
N TYR A 12 -0.94 11.48 12.87
CA TYR A 12 -1.32 10.18 12.35
C TYR A 12 -0.61 9.88 11.03
N LYS A 13 0.10 8.77 10.98
CA LYS A 13 0.81 8.31 9.77
C LYS A 13 0.18 7.03 9.26
N ARG A 14 -0.07 6.97 7.94
CA ARG A 14 -0.57 5.79 7.28
C ARG A 14 0.40 5.32 6.24
N GLN A 15 0.59 4.02 6.19
CA GLN A 15 1.52 3.38 5.27
C GLN A 15 0.73 2.46 4.35
N ASP A 16 1.07 2.46 3.06
CA ASP A 16 0.69 1.38 2.18
C ASP A 16 1.48 0.11 2.55
N LEU A 17 1.15 -1.00 1.97
CA LEU A 17 1.81 -2.27 2.23
C LEU A 17 2.80 -2.63 1.13
N ASP A 18 2.28 -2.92 -0.07
CA ASP A 18 3.09 -3.35 -1.20
C ASP A 18 3.94 -2.19 -1.72
N GLY A 19 5.23 -2.39 -1.89
CA GLY A 19 6.17 -1.34 -2.33
C GLY A 19 6.54 -0.31 -1.25
N THR A 20 5.87 -0.30 -0.10
CA THR A 20 6.13 0.64 1.00
C THR A 20 6.70 -0.06 2.23
N LEU A 21 6.02 -1.08 2.75
CA LEU A 21 6.49 -1.88 3.89
C LEU A 21 7.15 -3.18 3.44
N ILE A 22 6.65 -3.77 2.36
CA ILE A 22 7.12 -5.05 1.85
C ILE A 22 7.43 -4.98 0.35
N ASP A 23 8.45 -5.71 -0.05
CA ASP A 23 8.60 -6.17 -1.44
C ASP A 23 7.78 -7.45 -1.61
N SER A 24 6.65 -7.33 -2.28
CA SER A 24 5.72 -8.43 -2.58
C SER A 24 5.85 -8.97 -4.02
N SER A 25 6.83 -8.50 -4.76
CA SER A 25 7.00 -8.80 -6.19
C SER A 25 7.05 -10.30 -6.47
N GLU A 26 7.80 -11.05 -5.67
CA GLU A 26 7.98 -12.50 -5.86
C GLU A 26 6.63 -13.24 -5.85
N GLY A 27 5.82 -13.04 -4.82
CA GLY A 27 4.56 -13.73 -4.64
C GLY A 27 3.51 -13.33 -5.67
N ILE A 28 3.46 -12.04 -6.03
CA ILE A 28 2.55 -11.52 -7.05
C ILE A 28 2.95 -12.06 -8.42
N ILE A 29 4.20 -11.91 -8.84
CA ILE A 29 4.68 -12.35 -10.15
C ILE A 29 4.48 -13.86 -10.34
N LYS A 30 4.88 -14.68 -9.38
CA LYS A 30 4.68 -16.14 -9.44
C LYS A 30 3.20 -16.52 -9.53
N SER A 31 2.31 -15.76 -8.89
CA SER A 31 0.86 -16.04 -8.97
C SER A 31 0.24 -15.57 -10.26
N VAL A 32 0.76 -14.48 -10.86
CA VAL A 32 0.40 -14.08 -12.23
C VAL A 32 0.83 -15.15 -13.23
N LEU A 33 2.08 -15.60 -13.16
CA LEU A 33 2.61 -16.65 -14.04
C LEU A 33 1.81 -17.95 -13.91
N TYR A 34 1.47 -18.38 -12.69
CA TYR A 34 0.58 -19.51 -12.44
C TYR A 34 -0.78 -19.37 -13.15
N THR A 35 -1.30 -18.14 -13.16
CA THR A 35 -2.58 -17.86 -13.83
C THR A 35 -2.43 -17.89 -15.34
N LEU A 36 -1.37 -17.30 -15.88
CA LEU A 36 -1.09 -17.27 -17.32
C LEU A 36 -0.86 -18.66 -17.88
N ASP A 37 -0.11 -19.49 -17.16
CA ASP A 37 0.12 -20.91 -17.51
C ASP A 37 -1.21 -21.67 -17.63
N PHE A 38 -2.14 -21.48 -16.70
CA PHE A 38 -3.49 -22.04 -16.77
C PHE A 38 -4.23 -21.67 -18.05
N TYR A 39 -3.99 -20.47 -18.60
CA TYR A 39 -4.57 -20.01 -19.87
C TYR A 39 -3.69 -20.33 -21.09
N GLY A 40 -2.60 -21.08 -20.92
CA GLY A 40 -1.66 -21.43 -22.00
C GLY A 40 -0.88 -20.23 -22.54
N ILE A 41 -0.67 -19.22 -21.72
CA ILE A 41 0.09 -18.00 -22.07
C ILE A 41 1.47 -18.07 -21.41
N GLU A 42 2.51 -18.12 -22.22
CA GLU A 42 3.89 -18.00 -21.78
C GLU A 42 4.27 -16.50 -21.76
N GLU A 43 4.69 -16.01 -20.60
CA GLU A 43 5.12 -14.62 -20.44
C GLU A 43 6.57 -14.57 -19.94
N THR A 44 7.41 -13.92 -20.70
CA THR A 44 8.84 -13.75 -20.41
C THR A 44 9.23 -12.30 -20.13
N ASP A 45 8.32 -11.36 -20.40
CA ASP A 45 8.55 -9.94 -20.13
C ASP A 45 8.32 -9.63 -18.64
N THR A 46 9.42 -9.61 -17.89
CA THR A 46 9.40 -9.28 -16.45
C THR A 46 8.90 -7.86 -16.21
N THR A 47 9.18 -6.90 -17.09
CA THR A 47 8.72 -5.50 -16.95
C THR A 47 7.20 -5.43 -16.91
N LYS A 48 6.55 -6.20 -17.77
CA LYS A 48 5.09 -6.31 -17.82
C LYS A 48 4.52 -6.95 -16.56
N LEU A 49 5.20 -7.95 -16.00
CA LEU A 49 4.78 -8.62 -14.77
C LEU A 49 4.85 -7.69 -13.55
N TYR A 50 5.85 -6.82 -13.47
CA TYR A 50 5.94 -5.83 -12.39
C TYR A 50 4.78 -4.83 -12.40
N GLN A 51 4.18 -4.56 -13.55
CA GLN A 51 3.02 -3.65 -13.67
C GLN A 51 1.72 -4.24 -13.07
N PHE A 52 1.73 -5.49 -12.61
CA PHE A 52 0.63 -6.07 -11.83
C PHE A 52 0.66 -5.67 -10.34
N ILE A 53 1.75 -5.03 -9.89
CA ILE A 53 1.89 -4.62 -8.50
C ILE A 53 1.32 -3.23 -8.32
N GLY A 54 0.27 -3.09 -7.50
CA GLY A 54 -0.42 -1.83 -7.22
C GLY A 54 -1.80 -1.72 -7.86
N PRO A 55 -1.96 -1.86 -9.19
CA PRO A 55 -3.27 -1.81 -9.84
C PRO A 55 -4.20 -2.97 -9.45
N PRO A 56 -5.53 -2.80 -9.63
CA PRO A 56 -6.47 -3.91 -9.58
C PRO A 56 -6.10 -5.00 -10.60
N LEU A 57 -6.01 -6.25 -10.14
CA LEU A 57 -5.58 -7.38 -10.98
C LEU A 57 -6.44 -7.58 -12.23
N SER A 58 -7.77 -7.37 -12.12
CA SER A 58 -8.68 -7.47 -13.26
C SER A 58 -8.30 -6.49 -14.37
N GLU A 59 -8.06 -5.23 -14.02
CA GLU A 59 -7.64 -4.19 -14.97
C GLU A 59 -6.31 -4.54 -15.64
N SER A 60 -5.38 -5.12 -14.87
CA SER A 60 -4.09 -5.57 -15.41
C SER A 60 -4.24 -6.72 -16.39
N PHE A 61 -5.08 -7.72 -16.11
CA PHE A 61 -5.36 -8.81 -17.05
C PHE A 61 -6.07 -8.32 -18.32
N GLU A 62 -7.02 -7.38 -18.20
CA GLU A 62 -7.67 -6.75 -19.35
C GLU A 62 -6.66 -5.98 -20.20
N LYS A 63 -5.87 -5.11 -19.58
CA LYS A 63 -4.92 -4.22 -20.25
C LYS A 63 -3.80 -4.97 -20.94
N PHE A 64 -3.19 -5.95 -20.28
CA PHE A 64 -1.96 -6.58 -20.79
C PHE A 64 -2.21 -7.83 -21.61
N TYR A 65 -3.34 -8.51 -21.41
CA TYR A 65 -3.66 -9.78 -22.11
C TYR A 65 -4.97 -9.73 -22.89
N GLY A 66 -5.65 -8.59 -22.94
CA GLY A 66 -6.89 -8.41 -23.70
C GLY A 66 -8.03 -9.30 -23.20
N PHE A 67 -8.02 -9.66 -21.90
CA PHE A 67 -9.08 -10.49 -21.35
C PHE A 67 -10.38 -9.70 -21.31
N SER A 68 -11.50 -10.35 -21.66
CA SER A 68 -12.80 -9.76 -21.38
C SER A 68 -13.02 -9.63 -19.87
N ASN A 69 -13.89 -8.73 -19.43
CA ASN A 69 -14.22 -8.51 -18.03
C ASN A 69 -14.51 -9.82 -17.27
N LYS A 70 -15.31 -10.75 -17.88
CA LYS A 70 -15.57 -12.06 -17.31
C LYS A 70 -14.29 -12.89 -17.17
N LYS A 71 -13.47 -12.94 -18.24
CA LYS A 71 -12.22 -13.74 -18.22
C LYS A 71 -11.21 -13.15 -17.23
N ALA A 72 -11.14 -11.83 -17.10
CA ALA A 72 -10.30 -11.16 -16.11
C ALA A 72 -10.74 -11.48 -14.67
N TYR A 73 -12.06 -11.50 -14.41
CA TYR A 73 -12.60 -11.95 -13.13
C TYR A 73 -12.19 -13.40 -12.82
N ASP A 74 -12.36 -14.32 -13.77
CA ASP A 74 -11.98 -15.73 -13.61
C ASP A 74 -10.47 -15.88 -13.40
N ALA A 75 -9.66 -15.08 -14.09
CA ALA A 75 -8.20 -15.02 -13.92
C ALA A 75 -7.81 -14.55 -12.51
N VAL A 76 -8.50 -13.56 -11.96
CA VAL A 76 -8.29 -13.14 -10.56
C VAL A 76 -8.61 -14.25 -9.57
N GLN A 77 -9.68 -15.05 -9.81
CA GLN A 77 -9.95 -16.21 -8.95
C GLN A 77 -8.82 -17.25 -9.04
N LYS A 78 -8.33 -17.52 -10.25
CA LYS A 78 -7.20 -18.44 -10.47
C LYS A 78 -5.91 -17.94 -9.80
N TYR A 79 -5.61 -16.65 -9.90
CA TYR A 79 -4.50 -16.02 -9.18
C TYR A 79 -4.62 -16.24 -7.66
N ARG A 80 -5.81 -16.04 -7.10
CA ARG A 80 -6.08 -16.19 -5.66
C ARG A 80 -5.86 -17.62 -5.16
N GLU A 81 -6.04 -18.64 -5.99
CA GLU A 81 -5.79 -20.05 -5.62
C GLU A 81 -4.35 -20.26 -5.13
N ARG A 82 -3.37 -19.68 -5.82
CA ARG A 82 -1.97 -19.74 -5.45
C ARG A 82 -1.59 -18.67 -4.42
N TYR A 83 -2.00 -17.42 -4.72
CA TYR A 83 -1.59 -16.29 -3.91
C TYR A 83 -1.99 -16.44 -2.45
N ASN A 84 -3.25 -16.80 -2.16
CA ASN A 84 -3.75 -16.91 -0.80
C ASN A 84 -3.13 -18.07 0.01
N LYS A 85 -2.56 -19.08 -0.66
CA LYS A 85 -1.92 -20.23 0.00
C LYS A 85 -0.44 -20.00 0.22
N THR A 86 0.28 -19.58 -0.80
CA THR A 86 1.74 -19.51 -0.84
C THR A 86 2.23 -18.10 -1.15
N GLY A 87 1.75 -17.50 -2.21
CA GLY A 87 2.26 -16.22 -2.73
C GLY A 87 2.17 -15.08 -1.73
N ILE A 88 1.17 -15.08 -0.85
CA ILE A 88 1.00 -14.06 0.19
C ILE A 88 2.19 -13.97 1.14
N PHE A 89 2.95 -15.05 1.33
CA PHE A 89 4.11 -15.13 2.20
C PHE A 89 5.45 -15.09 1.43
N GLU A 90 5.40 -15.11 0.08
CA GLU A 90 6.56 -14.87 -0.77
C GLU A 90 6.80 -13.36 -0.92
N CYS A 91 7.12 -12.71 0.19
CA CYS A 91 7.40 -11.29 0.30
C CYS A 91 8.45 -11.05 1.39
N LYS A 92 9.04 -9.85 1.41
CA LYS A 92 10.08 -9.46 2.37
C LYS A 92 9.78 -8.07 2.90
N LEU A 93 10.02 -7.84 4.20
CA LEU A 93 10.06 -6.48 4.72
C LEU A 93 11.21 -5.71 4.09
N TYR A 94 10.96 -4.45 3.72
CA TYR A 94 12.07 -3.55 3.39
C TYR A 94 12.97 -3.34 4.62
N PRO A 95 14.27 -3.11 4.40
CA PRO A 95 15.20 -2.85 5.51
C PRO A 95 14.70 -1.69 6.40
N GLY A 96 14.79 -1.87 7.70
CA GLY A 96 14.45 -0.84 8.67
C GLY A 96 12.97 -0.66 9.01
N VAL A 97 12.03 -1.32 8.34
CA VAL A 97 10.57 -1.15 8.53
C VAL A 97 10.16 -1.29 9.99
N GLU A 98 10.49 -2.39 10.66
CA GLU A 98 10.09 -2.62 12.04
C GLU A 98 10.66 -1.54 12.98
N LYS A 99 11.95 -1.22 12.84
CA LYS A 99 12.62 -0.17 13.62
C LYS A 99 11.97 1.19 13.40
N CYS A 100 11.67 1.53 12.15
CA CYS A 100 10.98 2.78 11.79
C CYS A 100 9.64 2.90 12.49
N ILE A 101 8.78 1.86 12.39
CA ILE A 101 7.45 1.85 13.01
C ILE A 101 7.56 2.01 14.53
N ARG A 102 8.46 1.28 15.18
CA ARG A 102 8.69 1.40 16.63
C ARG A 102 9.14 2.79 17.02
N THR A 103 10.08 3.39 16.29
CA THR A 103 10.54 4.77 16.51
C THR A 103 9.41 5.77 16.37
N LEU A 104 8.56 5.65 15.36
CA LEU A 104 7.39 6.51 15.19
C LEU A 104 6.39 6.35 16.35
N LYS A 105 6.15 5.14 16.84
CA LYS A 105 5.31 4.89 18.01
C LYS A 105 5.89 5.54 19.27
N GLU A 106 7.19 5.42 19.51
CA GLU A 106 7.91 6.06 20.63
C GLU A 106 7.83 7.60 20.55
N GLN A 107 7.77 8.16 19.34
CA GLN A 107 7.56 9.60 19.10
C GLN A 107 6.08 10.03 19.27
N GLY A 108 5.18 9.13 19.65
CA GLY A 108 3.76 9.40 19.88
C GLY A 108 2.89 9.36 18.62
N TYR A 109 3.42 8.87 17.48
CA TYR A 109 2.58 8.73 16.28
C TYR A 109 1.63 7.52 16.39
N ARG A 110 0.41 7.72 15.89
CA ARG A 110 -0.50 6.64 15.59
C ARG A 110 -0.21 6.10 14.20
N ILE A 111 -0.08 4.79 14.10
CA ILE A 111 0.30 4.14 12.84
C ILE A 111 -0.86 3.29 12.33
N GLY A 112 -1.34 3.61 11.14
CA GLY A 112 -2.34 2.80 10.44
C GLY A 112 -1.80 2.26 9.13
N MET A 113 -2.47 1.25 8.61
CA MET A 113 -2.27 0.77 7.25
C MET A 113 -3.46 1.15 6.37
N ALA A 114 -3.21 1.50 5.12
CA ALA A 114 -4.21 1.79 4.10
C ALA A 114 -3.77 1.21 2.75
N SER A 115 -4.18 -0.01 2.42
CA SER A 115 -3.70 -0.73 1.24
C SER A 115 -4.83 -1.16 0.30
N SER A 116 -4.57 -1.14 -1.01
CA SER A 116 -5.45 -1.72 -2.03
C SER A 116 -5.49 -3.25 -2.00
N LYS A 117 -4.62 -3.87 -1.21
CA LYS A 117 -4.70 -5.30 -0.90
C LYS A 117 -5.88 -5.58 0.05
N PRO A 118 -6.57 -6.74 -0.06
CA PRO A 118 -7.63 -7.12 0.87
C PRO A 118 -7.20 -7.04 2.34
N GLU A 119 -8.03 -6.44 3.20
CA GLU A 119 -7.73 -6.19 4.61
C GLU A 119 -7.28 -7.46 5.36
N VAL A 120 -7.95 -8.59 5.09
CA VAL A 120 -7.58 -9.89 5.67
C VAL A 120 -6.17 -10.31 5.26
N SER A 121 -5.80 -10.06 4.00
CA SER A 121 -4.45 -10.37 3.48
C SER A 121 -3.40 -9.47 4.12
N CYS A 122 -3.69 -8.18 4.31
CA CYS A 122 -2.80 -7.26 5.03
C CYS A 122 -2.51 -7.77 6.43
N LYS A 123 -3.55 -8.12 7.20
CA LYS A 123 -3.40 -8.64 8.56
C LYS A 123 -2.56 -9.91 8.61
N ARG A 124 -2.81 -10.87 7.72
CA ARG A 124 -2.02 -12.12 7.63
C ARG A 124 -0.53 -11.87 7.36
N ILE A 125 -0.21 -10.89 6.49
CA ILE A 125 1.17 -10.53 6.21
C ILE A 125 1.82 -9.87 7.43
N LEU A 126 1.14 -8.92 8.07
CA LEU A 126 1.66 -8.28 9.28
C LEU A 126 1.85 -9.26 10.44
N GLU A 127 0.95 -10.23 10.59
CA GLU A 127 1.08 -11.35 11.55
C GLU A 127 2.29 -12.22 11.23
N HIS A 128 2.49 -12.57 9.94
CA HIS A 128 3.63 -13.38 9.49
C HIS A 128 4.97 -12.75 9.87
N PHE A 129 5.08 -11.42 9.80
CA PHE A 129 6.28 -10.68 10.21
C PHE A 129 6.28 -10.29 11.70
N GLY A 130 5.24 -10.62 12.46
CA GLY A 130 5.14 -10.30 13.89
C GLY A 130 4.96 -8.80 14.20
N ILE A 131 4.60 -7.99 13.20
CA ILE A 131 4.47 -6.52 13.33
C ILE A 131 3.03 -6.02 13.40
N LEU A 132 2.02 -6.88 13.28
CA LEU A 132 0.62 -6.47 13.39
C LEU A 132 0.31 -5.67 14.68
N PRO A 133 0.84 -6.03 15.87
CA PRO A 133 0.56 -5.26 17.10
C PRO A 133 1.10 -3.83 17.10
N LEU A 134 1.97 -3.47 16.15
CA LEU A 134 2.50 -2.11 16.01
C LEU A 134 1.53 -1.16 15.31
N PHE A 135 0.50 -1.69 14.64
CA PHE A 135 -0.50 -0.90 13.94
C PHE A 135 -1.73 -0.66 14.81
N ASP A 136 -2.16 0.59 14.87
CA ASP A 136 -3.39 0.99 15.59
C ASP A 136 -4.65 0.65 14.80
N ASP A 137 -4.53 0.54 13.47
CA ASP A 137 -5.62 0.12 12.57
C ASP A 137 -5.05 -0.40 11.24
N VAL A 138 -5.77 -1.35 10.63
CA VAL A 138 -5.45 -1.90 9.30
C VAL A 138 -6.70 -1.81 8.45
N VAL A 139 -6.65 -1.00 7.39
CA VAL A 139 -7.72 -0.84 6.42
C VAL A 139 -7.22 -1.28 5.05
N GLY A 140 -7.95 -2.21 4.45
CA GLY A 140 -7.63 -2.73 3.12
C GLY A 140 -8.85 -2.77 2.22
N ALA A 141 -8.68 -3.25 1.00
CA ALA A 141 -9.77 -3.54 0.10
C ALA A 141 -10.70 -4.62 0.67
N THR A 142 -11.91 -4.72 0.11
CA THR A 142 -12.84 -5.82 0.36
C THR A 142 -12.75 -6.87 -0.75
N PHE A 143 -13.07 -8.12 -0.45
CA PHE A 143 -13.05 -9.17 -1.48
C PHE A 143 -14.20 -9.06 -2.49
N ASP A 144 -15.29 -8.40 -2.11
CA ASP A 144 -16.47 -8.18 -2.95
C ASP A 144 -16.35 -6.95 -3.87
N GLY A 145 -15.23 -6.21 -3.77
CA GLY A 145 -14.96 -5.04 -4.61
C GLY A 145 -15.75 -3.78 -4.22
N THR A 146 -16.47 -3.80 -3.09
CA THR A 146 -17.23 -2.60 -2.63
C THR A 146 -16.31 -1.50 -2.11
N ARG A 147 -15.04 -1.82 -1.86
CA ARG A 147 -13.96 -0.89 -1.49
C ARG A 147 -12.66 -1.42 -2.07
N ASP A 148 -12.21 -0.90 -3.21
CA ASP A 148 -10.97 -1.32 -3.87
C ASP A 148 -10.06 -0.17 -4.28
N LYS A 149 -10.59 1.03 -4.48
CA LYS A 149 -9.81 2.21 -4.82
C LYS A 149 -9.14 2.81 -3.59
N LYS A 150 -7.93 3.35 -3.75
CA LYS A 150 -7.19 3.97 -2.64
C LYS A 150 -8.00 5.07 -1.95
N SER A 151 -8.73 5.90 -2.68
CA SER A 151 -9.57 6.94 -2.08
C SER A 151 -10.73 6.39 -1.23
N GLU A 152 -11.31 5.25 -1.61
CA GLU A 152 -12.37 4.58 -0.82
C GLU A 152 -11.80 3.99 0.47
N ILE A 153 -10.62 3.40 0.39
CA ILE A 153 -9.89 2.88 1.55
C ILE A 153 -9.57 4.01 2.51
N LEU A 154 -9.07 5.13 2.00
CA LEU A 154 -8.77 6.31 2.82
C LEU A 154 -10.04 6.95 3.41
N LYS A 155 -11.19 6.93 2.71
CA LYS A 155 -12.49 7.36 3.27
C LYS A 155 -12.89 6.50 4.47
N GLU A 156 -12.71 5.18 4.36
CA GLU A 156 -12.96 4.26 5.48
C GLU A 156 -12.02 4.51 6.66
N VAL A 157 -10.75 4.76 6.37
CA VAL A 157 -9.77 5.20 7.35
C VAL A 157 -10.24 6.44 8.10
N MET A 158 -10.66 7.47 7.36
CA MET A 158 -11.16 8.73 7.96
C MET A 158 -12.43 8.51 8.77
N ARG A 159 -13.29 7.60 8.36
CA ARG A 159 -14.49 7.23 9.11
C ARG A 159 -14.13 6.58 10.45
N ARG A 160 -13.17 5.64 10.45
CA ARG A 160 -12.71 4.95 11.70
C ARG A 160 -11.99 5.94 12.63
N TRP A 161 -11.30 6.94 12.06
CA TRP A 161 -10.53 7.93 12.80
C TRP A 161 -11.13 9.34 12.64
N SER A 162 -12.46 9.44 12.77
CA SER A 162 -13.22 10.67 12.52
C SER A 162 -12.88 11.85 13.43
N HIS A 163 -12.23 11.58 14.57
CA HIS A 163 -11.77 12.59 15.52
C HIS A 163 -10.45 13.27 15.11
N ILE A 164 -9.82 12.82 13.97
CA ILE A 164 -8.51 13.33 13.54
C ILE A 164 -8.70 14.28 12.37
N PRO A 165 -8.16 15.51 12.47
CA PRO A 165 -8.14 16.43 11.35
C PRO A 165 -7.31 15.90 10.18
N LYS A 166 -7.77 16.14 8.94
CA LYS A 166 -7.02 15.76 7.73
C LYS A 166 -5.61 16.36 7.69
N SER A 167 -5.43 17.57 8.23
CA SER A 167 -4.14 18.26 8.31
C SER A 167 -3.09 17.52 9.16
N GLU A 168 -3.54 16.61 10.01
CA GLU A 168 -2.68 15.78 10.85
C GLU A 168 -2.43 14.40 10.26
N MET A 169 -3.09 14.08 9.13
CA MET A 169 -2.93 12.82 8.42
C MET A 169 -1.85 12.95 7.33
N CYS A 170 -1.04 11.92 7.19
CA CYS A 170 -0.13 11.77 6.05
C CYS A 170 -0.14 10.33 5.58
N LEU A 171 -0.37 10.13 4.28
CA LEU A 171 -0.18 8.84 3.62
C LEU A 171 1.29 8.70 3.22
N ILE A 172 1.84 7.50 3.41
CA ILE A 172 3.15 7.12 2.91
C ILE A 172 2.91 5.99 1.92
N GLY A 173 3.38 6.19 0.70
CA GLY A 173 3.15 5.23 -0.38
C GLY A 173 4.22 5.34 -1.47
N ASP A 174 4.19 4.42 -2.41
CA ASP A 174 5.21 4.28 -3.45
C ASP A 174 4.67 4.46 -4.87
N THR A 175 3.36 4.64 -5.05
CA THR A 175 2.77 4.72 -6.39
C THR A 175 1.87 5.94 -6.56
N MET A 176 1.56 6.26 -7.84
CA MET A 176 0.57 7.28 -8.19
C MET A 176 -0.84 6.98 -7.67
N PHE A 177 -1.17 5.72 -7.35
CA PHE A 177 -2.45 5.38 -6.71
C PHE A 177 -2.54 5.99 -5.31
N ASP A 178 -1.44 5.99 -4.56
CA ASP A 178 -1.35 6.61 -3.24
C ASP A 178 -1.46 8.12 -3.34
N VAL A 179 -0.67 8.71 -4.23
CA VAL A 179 -0.65 10.17 -4.45
C VAL A 179 -2.02 10.67 -4.85
N ASN A 180 -2.65 10.05 -5.84
CA ASN A 180 -3.98 10.44 -6.32
C ASN A 180 -5.07 10.24 -5.27
N GLY A 181 -5.03 9.11 -4.53
CA GLY A 181 -5.97 8.85 -3.45
C GLY A 181 -5.85 9.86 -2.31
N ALA A 182 -4.65 10.23 -1.92
CA ALA A 182 -4.40 11.26 -0.90
C ALA A 182 -4.86 12.64 -1.38
N LYS A 183 -4.53 13.00 -2.63
CA LYS A 183 -4.90 14.28 -3.25
C LYS A 183 -6.42 14.46 -3.36
N GLU A 184 -7.16 13.43 -3.78
CA GLU A 184 -8.63 13.46 -3.84
C GLU A 184 -9.25 13.83 -2.50
N LEU A 185 -8.64 13.43 -1.40
CA LEU A 185 -9.15 13.66 -0.05
C LEU A 185 -8.53 14.85 0.67
N GLY A 186 -7.55 15.52 0.08
CA GLY A 186 -6.84 16.63 0.70
C GLY A 186 -5.96 16.20 1.88
N ILE A 187 -5.36 15.00 1.80
CA ILE A 187 -4.41 14.45 2.76
C ILE A 187 -2.99 14.60 2.19
N ALA A 188 -2.02 14.94 3.03
CA ALA A 188 -0.62 14.96 2.62
C ALA A 188 -0.15 13.55 2.20
N CYS A 189 0.70 13.49 1.17
CA CYS A 189 1.34 12.25 0.74
C CYS A 189 2.84 12.42 0.73
N LEU A 190 3.57 11.48 1.34
CA LEU A 190 5.02 11.35 1.27
C LEU A 190 5.32 10.09 0.47
N ALA A 191 6.14 10.23 -0.57
CA ALA A 191 6.53 9.11 -1.40
C ALA A 191 7.75 8.36 -0.83
N VAL A 192 7.86 7.06 -1.14
CA VAL A 192 9.11 6.31 -0.98
C VAL A 192 9.70 5.99 -2.35
N SER A 193 11.04 6.00 -2.47
CA SER A 193 11.71 5.80 -3.76
C SER A 193 12.09 4.36 -4.05
N PHE A 194 12.04 3.50 -3.06
CA PHE A 194 12.44 2.09 -3.15
C PHE A 194 11.30 1.13 -3.52
N GLY A 195 10.09 1.65 -3.73
CA GLY A 195 8.91 0.87 -4.16
C GLY A 195 8.83 0.67 -5.68
N PHE A 196 7.64 0.49 -6.19
CA PHE A 196 7.39 0.10 -7.59
C PHE A 196 7.01 1.28 -8.52
N GLY A 197 6.68 2.46 -7.96
CA GLY A 197 6.21 3.61 -8.70
C GLY A 197 7.31 4.51 -9.25
N ASP A 198 6.94 5.42 -10.14
CA ASP A 198 7.85 6.42 -10.71
C ASP A 198 7.94 7.64 -9.78
N VAL A 199 9.12 7.81 -9.18
CA VAL A 199 9.43 8.93 -8.27
C VAL A 199 9.26 10.30 -8.93
N LYS A 200 9.58 10.40 -10.23
CA LYS A 200 9.46 11.65 -10.95
C LYS A 200 8.00 12.05 -11.09
N GLU A 201 7.15 11.13 -11.50
CA GLU A 201 5.70 11.37 -11.61
C GLU A 201 5.11 11.77 -10.25
N MET A 202 5.49 11.08 -9.17
CA MET A 202 5.01 11.40 -7.83
C MET A 202 5.45 12.80 -7.37
N LYS A 203 6.68 13.22 -7.67
CA LYS A 203 7.16 14.59 -7.39
C LYS A 203 6.36 15.64 -8.17
N GLU A 204 6.13 15.41 -9.45
CA GLU A 204 5.34 16.30 -10.32
C GLU A 204 3.88 16.39 -9.85
N ALA A 205 3.33 15.33 -9.27
CA ALA A 205 1.99 15.31 -8.69
C ALA A 205 1.86 16.03 -7.34
N GLY A 206 2.97 16.43 -6.71
CA GLY A 206 2.99 17.30 -5.53
C GLY A 206 3.02 16.56 -4.20
N VAL A 207 3.76 15.46 -4.10
CA VAL A 207 4.07 14.84 -2.79
C VAL A 207 4.87 15.81 -1.93
N ILE A 208 4.69 15.76 -0.61
CA ILE A 208 5.38 16.66 0.35
C ILE A 208 6.88 16.35 0.52
N GLY A 209 7.33 15.21 0.04
CA GLY A 209 8.72 14.77 0.07
C GLY A 209 8.87 13.36 -0.49
N VAL A 210 10.12 12.94 -0.68
CA VAL A 210 10.48 11.57 -1.06
C VAL A 210 11.47 11.04 -0.05
N CYS A 211 11.22 9.84 0.45
CA CYS A 211 12.03 9.13 1.42
C CYS A 211 12.79 8.00 0.72
N ASP A 212 14.10 7.98 0.85
CA ASP A 212 14.95 7.01 0.16
C ASP A 212 15.24 5.75 1.01
N SER A 213 14.90 5.80 2.30
CA SER A 213 15.00 4.63 3.19
C SER A 213 14.02 4.73 4.36
N MET A 214 13.65 3.59 4.96
CA MET A 214 12.81 3.60 6.16
C MET A 214 13.48 4.24 7.38
N GLU A 215 14.80 4.28 7.42
CA GLU A 215 15.57 4.93 8.49
C GLU A 215 15.40 6.45 8.49
N GLU A 216 15.20 7.07 7.33
CA GLU A 216 15.01 8.52 7.19
C GLU A 216 13.61 8.98 7.57
N LEU A 217 12.60 8.11 7.39
CA LEU A 217 11.19 8.45 7.54
C LEU A 217 10.85 9.13 8.88
N PRO A 218 11.32 8.64 10.06
CA PRO A 218 11.03 9.32 11.33
C PRO A 218 11.57 10.76 11.41
N GLY A 219 12.69 11.04 10.72
CA GLY A 219 13.28 12.39 10.64
C GLY A 219 12.48 13.32 9.75
N MET A 220 11.94 12.84 8.64
CA MET A 220 11.14 13.63 7.69
C MET A 220 9.75 13.99 8.24
N LEU A 221 9.23 13.20 9.18
CA LEU A 221 7.92 13.40 9.76
C LEU A 221 7.92 14.25 11.05
N LYS A 222 9.09 14.71 11.51
CA LYS A 222 9.19 15.64 12.64
C LYS A 222 8.52 16.97 12.28
N LYS A 223 7.78 17.52 13.25
CA LYS A 223 7.17 18.85 13.18
C LYS A 223 8.21 19.96 13.28
#